data_d665f292fe3309634ab79d9e9ded15ae
#
_entry.id   d665f292fe3309634ab79d9e9ded15ae
#
_cell.length_a   1.000
_cell.length_b   1.000
_cell.length_c   1.000
_cell.angle_alpha   90.00
_cell.angle_beta   90.00
_cell.angle_gamma   90.00
#
_symmetry.space_group_name_H-M   'P 1'
#
loop_
_entity.id
_entity.type
_entity.pdbx_description
1 polymer ?
#
loop_
_entity_poly.entity_id
_entity_poly.type
_entity_poly.pdbx_seq_one_letter_code
_entity_poly.pdbx_strand_id
1 'polypeptide(L)'
;PNTDVEWRVFPGNLLRLAAEKGETHAFLSGDPVAYLWLKDGAFKEVASNLDGEYRDKSCCIVGLRGSLVREEPHVARAITQALLDAAMFTSQNPDKAAKSFQPYAPKAASLADLEAMARYHT
;
A
#
# COMPACT_ATOMS: atom_id res chain seq x y z
N PRO A 1 21.73 15.37 -6.32
CA PRO A 1 20.94 14.14 -6.30
C PRO A 1 19.79 14.11 -7.29
N ASN A 2 19.16 15.27 -7.61
CA ASN A 2 18.06 15.30 -8.57
C ASN A 2 18.50 15.35 -10.06
N THR A 3 19.78 15.41 -10.32
CA THR A 3 20.35 15.48 -11.68
C THR A 3 20.64 14.10 -12.28
N ASP A 4 20.69 13.05 -11.47
CA ASP A 4 21.09 11.72 -11.90
C ASP A 4 19.87 10.85 -12.23
N VAL A 5 18.65 11.31 -11.93
CA VAL A 5 17.40 10.59 -12.14
C VAL A 5 16.36 11.52 -12.77
N GLU A 6 15.77 11.08 -13.86
CA GLU A 6 14.60 11.72 -14.46
C GLU A 6 13.33 11.13 -13.84
N TRP A 7 12.57 11.98 -13.17
CA TRP A 7 11.30 11.58 -12.56
C TRP A 7 10.14 11.75 -13.54
N ARG A 8 9.37 10.69 -13.73
CA ARG A 8 8.17 10.66 -14.58
C ARG A 8 6.97 10.19 -13.79
N VAL A 9 5.80 10.71 -14.12
CA VAL A 9 4.52 10.30 -13.51
C VAL A 9 3.71 9.55 -14.57
N PHE A 10 3.29 8.35 -14.22
CA PHE A 10 2.39 7.54 -15.04
C PHE A 10 1.09 7.27 -14.28
N PRO A 11 -0.07 7.19 -14.95
CA PRO A 11 -1.26 6.62 -14.34
C PRO A 11 -0.99 5.20 -13.84
N GLY A 12 -1.47 4.86 -12.65
CA GLY A 12 -1.14 3.58 -12.00
C GLY A 12 -1.45 2.34 -12.85
N ASN A 13 -2.54 2.40 -13.64
CA ASN A 13 -2.92 1.33 -14.58
C ASN A 13 -2.00 1.21 -15.82
N LEU A 14 -1.17 2.22 -16.11
CA LEU A 14 -0.22 2.22 -17.23
C LEU A 14 1.22 2.00 -16.80
N LEU A 15 1.50 2.03 -15.50
CA LEU A 15 2.85 1.97 -14.96
C LEU A 15 3.58 0.68 -15.36
N ARG A 16 2.91 -0.46 -15.25
CA ARG A 16 3.46 -1.75 -15.69
C ARG A 16 3.83 -1.74 -17.18
N LEU A 17 2.93 -1.26 -18.02
CA LEU A 17 3.15 -1.19 -19.47
C LEU A 17 4.32 -0.26 -19.82
N ALA A 18 4.43 0.88 -19.12
CA ALA A 18 5.55 1.81 -19.30
C ALA A 18 6.91 1.15 -18.95
N ALA A 19 6.93 0.38 -17.86
CA ALA A 19 8.13 -0.36 -17.46
C ALA A 19 8.48 -1.49 -18.47
N GLU A 20 7.49 -2.27 -18.90
CA GLU A 20 7.67 -3.34 -19.91
C GLU A 20 8.16 -2.80 -21.27
N LYS A 21 7.76 -1.57 -21.62
CA LYS A 21 8.23 -0.88 -22.84
C LYS A 21 9.57 -0.17 -22.67
N GLY A 22 10.17 -0.19 -21.50
CA GLY A 22 11.42 0.50 -21.22
C GLY A 22 11.31 2.03 -21.10
N GLU A 23 10.10 2.56 -20.92
CA GLU A 23 9.87 4.01 -20.71
C GLU A 23 10.30 4.44 -19.30
N THR A 24 10.44 3.50 -18.38
CA THR A 24 11.01 3.69 -17.03
C THR A 24 11.85 2.49 -16.64
N HIS A 25 12.96 2.73 -15.94
CA HIS A 25 13.88 1.68 -15.48
C HIS A 25 13.57 1.20 -14.08
N ALA A 26 12.95 2.04 -13.27
CA ALA A 26 12.48 1.71 -11.94
C ALA A 26 11.20 2.49 -11.65
N PHE A 27 10.35 1.96 -10.79
CA PHE A 27 9.10 2.61 -10.42
C PHE A 27 8.73 2.27 -8.97
N LEU A 28 7.84 3.06 -8.41
CA LEU A 28 7.28 2.85 -7.09
C LEU A 28 5.83 2.39 -7.23
N SER A 29 5.49 1.33 -6.55
CA SER A 29 4.13 0.78 -6.50
C SER A 29 3.80 0.34 -5.09
N GLY A 30 2.51 0.22 -4.79
CA GLY A 30 2.01 -0.26 -3.52
C GLY A 30 1.16 -1.52 -3.66
N ASP A 31 0.98 -2.22 -2.56
CA ASP A 31 0.16 -3.41 -2.51
C ASP A 31 -1.35 -3.10 -2.66
N PRO A 32 -2.11 -4.03 -3.19
CA PRO A 32 -1.75 -5.40 -3.59
C PRO A 32 -1.11 -5.53 -4.98
N VAL A 33 -0.99 -4.44 -5.71
CA VAL A 33 -0.50 -4.46 -7.11
C VAL A 33 0.99 -4.81 -7.16
N ALA A 34 1.80 -4.22 -6.28
CA ALA A 34 3.23 -4.54 -6.18
C ALA A 34 3.45 -6.02 -5.89
N TYR A 35 2.76 -6.57 -4.90
CA TYR A 35 2.82 -7.99 -4.57
C TYR A 35 2.55 -8.90 -5.77
N LEU A 36 1.48 -8.61 -6.54
CA LEU A 36 1.12 -9.41 -7.71
C LEU A 36 2.19 -9.37 -8.80
N TRP A 37 2.81 -8.21 -9.04
CA TRP A 37 3.85 -8.05 -10.04
C TRP A 37 5.18 -8.70 -9.64
N LEU A 38 5.47 -8.76 -8.36
CA LEU A 38 6.61 -9.51 -7.83
C LEU A 38 6.36 -11.02 -7.92
N LYS A 39 5.14 -11.46 -7.59
CA LYS A 39 4.75 -12.87 -7.64
C LYS A 39 4.79 -13.45 -9.06
N ASP A 40 4.38 -12.70 -10.07
CA ASP A 40 4.41 -13.16 -11.47
C ASP A 40 5.84 -13.12 -12.08
N GLY A 41 6.82 -12.60 -11.34
CA GLY A 41 8.22 -12.55 -11.74
C GLY A 41 8.54 -11.49 -12.81
N ALA A 42 7.59 -10.62 -13.15
CA ALA A 42 7.78 -9.57 -14.13
C ALA A 42 8.80 -8.52 -13.68
N PHE A 43 8.88 -8.28 -12.38
CA PHE A 43 9.76 -7.30 -11.76
C PHE A 43 10.49 -7.87 -10.56
N LYS A 44 11.55 -7.16 -10.14
CA LYS A 44 12.32 -7.46 -8.94
C LYS A 44 12.22 -6.30 -7.97
N GLU A 45 12.01 -6.62 -6.71
CA GLU A 45 12.11 -5.64 -5.63
C GLU A 45 13.57 -5.18 -5.48
N VAL A 46 13.75 -3.87 -5.39
CA VAL A 46 15.06 -3.23 -5.15
C VAL A 46 15.13 -2.73 -3.71
N ALA A 47 14.03 -2.18 -3.21
CA ALA A 47 13.91 -1.68 -1.86
C ALA A 47 12.44 -1.62 -1.45
N SER A 48 12.19 -1.76 -0.16
CA SER A 48 10.88 -1.65 0.47
C SER A 48 10.93 -0.66 1.63
N ASN A 49 9.79 -0.05 1.94
CA ASN A 49 9.64 0.72 3.17
C ASN A 49 9.58 -0.16 4.43
N LEU A 50 9.59 -1.49 4.26
CA LEU A 50 9.66 -2.47 5.35
C LEU A 50 11.11 -2.88 5.68
N ASP A 51 12.09 -2.39 4.92
CA ASP A 51 13.50 -2.77 5.02
C ASP A 51 14.40 -1.64 5.51
N GLY A 52 15.58 -2.03 6.03
CA GLY A 52 16.65 -1.12 6.39
C GLY A 52 16.21 -0.07 7.42
N GLU A 53 16.62 1.17 7.20
CA GLU A 53 16.33 2.29 8.11
C GLU A 53 14.85 2.71 8.14
N TYR A 54 14.04 2.25 7.20
CA TYR A 54 12.62 2.59 7.10
C TYR A 54 11.70 1.61 7.81
N ARG A 55 12.21 0.45 8.20
CA ARG A 55 11.45 -0.66 8.78
C ARG A 55 10.55 -0.24 9.95
N ASP A 56 11.08 0.59 10.84
CA ASP A 56 10.38 1.03 12.06
C ASP A 56 9.80 2.44 11.94
N LYS A 57 9.66 2.94 10.71
CA LYS A 57 9.12 4.28 10.45
C LYS A 57 7.73 4.21 9.87
N SER A 58 6.89 5.18 10.25
CA SER A 58 5.57 5.34 9.67
C SER A 58 5.66 5.68 8.18
N CYS A 59 5.07 4.85 7.34
CA CYS A 59 4.96 5.11 5.90
C CYS A 59 3.84 6.10 5.60
N CYS A 60 2.71 5.95 6.29
CA CYS A 60 1.50 6.70 6.01
C CYS A 60 0.99 7.40 7.28
N ILE A 61 0.28 8.50 7.08
CA ILE A 61 -0.38 9.26 8.14
C ILE A 61 -1.88 9.37 7.85
N VAL A 62 -2.67 9.47 8.91
CA VAL A 62 -4.09 9.82 8.80
C VAL A 62 -4.22 11.33 8.85
N GLY A 63 -4.69 11.92 7.76
CA GLY A 63 -5.02 13.35 7.69
C GLY A 63 -6.51 13.59 7.92
N LEU A 64 -6.85 14.45 8.85
CA LEU A 64 -8.22 14.92 9.06
C LEU A 64 -8.31 16.41 8.73
N ARG A 65 -9.45 16.81 8.16
CA ARG A 65 -9.73 18.23 7.89
C ARG A 65 -9.70 19.02 9.20
N GLY A 66 -8.94 20.12 9.23
CA GLY A 66 -8.77 20.92 10.45
C GLY A 66 -10.08 21.47 11.03
N SER A 67 -11.08 21.82 10.18
CA SER A 67 -12.41 22.22 10.67
C SER A 67 -13.11 21.09 11.42
N LEU A 68 -13.04 19.84 10.92
CA LEU A 68 -13.62 18.69 11.63
C LEU A 68 -13.00 18.49 13.01
N VAL A 69 -11.68 18.65 13.12
CA VAL A 69 -10.98 18.51 14.40
C VAL A 69 -11.39 19.60 15.39
N ARG A 70 -11.62 20.84 14.94
CA ARG A 70 -11.99 21.96 15.80
C ARG A 70 -13.48 21.99 16.16
N GLU A 71 -14.34 21.71 15.18
CA GLU A 71 -15.79 21.92 15.29
C GLU A 71 -16.51 20.65 15.75
N GLU A 72 -15.97 19.46 15.38
CA GLU A 72 -16.55 18.17 15.71
C GLU A 72 -15.48 17.18 16.25
N PRO A 73 -14.80 17.52 17.35
CA PRO A 73 -13.67 16.72 17.86
C PRO A 73 -14.06 15.29 18.24
N HIS A 74 -15.31 15.04 18.59
CA HIS A 74 -15.82 13.70 18.89
C HIS A 74 -15.87 12.82 17.63
N VAL A 75 -16.26 13.39 16.48
CA VAL A 75 -16.26 12.69 15.19
C VAL A 75 -14.82 12.39 14.75
N ALA A 76 -13.93 13.39 14.83
CA ALA A 76 -12.52 13.21 14.51
C ALA A 76 -11.88 12.08 15.34
N ARG A 77 -12.18 12.02 16.63
CA ARG A 77 -11.71 10.96 17.54
C ARG A 77 -12.29 9.60 17.15
N ALA A 78 -13.59 9.51 16.86
CA ALA A 78 -14.24 8.27 16.48
C ALA A 78 -13.66 7.70 15.17
N ILE A 79 -13.38 8.55 14.17
CA ILE A 79 -12.73 8.15 12.92
C ILE A 79 -11.32 7.60 13.20
N THR A 80 -10.53 8.33 13.98
CA THR A 80 -9.17 7.90 14.32
C THR A 80 -9.17 6.56 15.07
N GLN A 81 -10.06 6.41 16.04
CA GLN A 81 -10.20 5.16 16.79
C GLN A 81 -10.59 4.00 15.89
N ALA A 82 -11.57 4.18 15.01
CA ALA A 82 -11.99 3.13 14.08
C ALA A 82 -10.85 2.66 13.15
N LEU A 83 -10.00 3.59 12.69
CA LEU A 83 -8.84 3.24 11.87
C LEU A 83 -7.77 2.49 12.66
N LEU A 84 -7.52 2.88 13.91
CA LEU A 84 -6.60 2.16 14.80
C LEU A 84 -7.11 0.75 15.12
N ASP A 85 -8.40 0.62 15.43
CA ASP A 85 -9.03 -0.68 15.71
C ASP A 85 -8.96 -1.59 14.47
N ALA A 86 -9.17 -1.03 13.27
CA ALA A 86 -9.04 -1.77 12.02
C ALA A 86 -7.60 -2.22 11.75
N ALA A 87 -6.60 -1.37 12.03
CA ALA A 87 -5.20 -1.72 11.91
C ALA A 87 -4.83 -2.86 12.89
N MET A 88 -5.23 -2.77 14.14
CA MET A 88 -5.04 -3.83 15.14
C MET A 88 -5.74 -5.14 14.73
N PHE A 89 -6.99 -5.04 14.24
CA PHE A 89 -7.71 -6.21 13.75
C PHE A 89 -6.98 -6.90 12.61
N THR A 90 -6.48 -6.12 11.64
CA THR A 90 -5.75 -6.64 10.48
C THR A 90 -4.48 -7.36 10.90
N SER A 91 -3.70 -6.78 11.80
CA SER A 91 -2.48 -7.38 12.34
C SER A 91 -2.76 -8.70 13.08
N GLN A 92 -3.84 -8.76 13.86
CA GLN A 92 -4.19 -9.94 14.65
C GLN A 92 -4.94 -11.02 13.85
N ASN A 93 -5.59 -10.64 12.73
CA ASN A 93 -6.46 -11.51 11.95
C ASN A 93 -6.24 -11.33 10.44
N PRO A 94 -5.02 -11.57 9.92
CA PRO A 94 -4.70 -11.29 8.51
C PRO A 94 -5.63 -12.00 7.52
N ASP A 95 -6.03 -13.24 7.79
CA ASP A 95 -6.92 -14.01 6.91
C ASP A 95 -8.34 -13.42 6.85
N LYS A 96 -8.86 -12.97 7.99
CA LYS A 96 -10.18 -12.32 8.04
C LYS A 96 -10.13 -10.94 7.37
N ALA A 97 -9.03 -10.20 7.56
CA ALA A 97 -8.82 -8.92 6.92
C ALA A 97 -8.74 -9.08 5.39
N ALA A 98 -7.96 -10.04 4.90
CA ALA A 98 -7.87 -10.38 3.48
C ALA A 98 -9.25 -10.70 2.87
N LYS A 99 -10.04 -11.54 3.54
CA LYS A 99 -11.41 -11.87 3.11
C LYS A 99 -12.32 -10.65 3.07
N SER A 100 -12.23 -9.77 4.06
CA SER A 100 -13.01 -8.52 4.08
C SER A 100 -12.59 -7.54 2.99
N PHE A 101 -11.32 -7.53 2.62
CA PHE A 101 -10.77 -6.68 1.57
C PHE A 101 -11.04 -7.23 0.15
N GLN A 102 -11.25 -8.53 0.00
CA GLN A 102 -11.40 -9.18 -1.31
C GLN A 102 -12.37 -8.49 -2.28
N PRO A 103 -13.55 -8.00 -1.87
CA PRO A 103 -14.47 -7.31 -2.78
C PRO A 103 -13.93 -6.02 -3.38
N TYR A 104 -12.93 -5.43 -2.77
CA TYR A 104 -12.29 -4.16 -3.15
C TYR A 104 -10.95 -4.35 -3.84
N ALA A 105 -10.41 -5.56 -3.81
CA ALA A 105 -9.11 -5.88 -4.38
C ALA A 105 -9.15 -5.91 -5.93
N PRO A 106 -7.99 -5.75 -6.60
CA PRO A 106 -7.90 -5.98 -8.03
C PRO A 106 -8.40 -7.38 -8.39
N LYS A 107 -9.14 -7.49 -9.49
CA LYS A 107 -9.71 -8.79 -9.94
C LYS A 107 -8.66 -9.90 -10.15
N ALA A 108 -7.42 -9.52 -10.41
CA ALA A 108 -6.31 -10.46 -10.56
C ALA A 108 -5.81 -11.05 -9.22
N ALA A 109 -6.17 -10.45 -8.08
CA ALA A 109 -5.79 -10.93 -6.76
C ALA A 109 -6.74 -12.04 -6.29
N SER A 110 -6.23 -13.24 -6.12
CA SER A 110 -6.97 -14.32 -5.44
C SER A 110 -7.04 -14.07 -3.93
N LEU A 111 -7.97 -14.72 -3.24
CA LEU A 111 -8.01 -14.66 -1.78
C LEU A 111 -6.70 -15.14 -1.16
N ALA A 112 -6.10 -16.20 -1.71
CA ALA A 112 -4.82 -16.72 -1.23
C ALA A 112 -3.67 -15.70 -1.38
N ASP A 113 -3.68 -14.88 -2.44
CA ASP A 113 -2.72 -13.79 -2.61
C ASP A 113 -2.88 -12.71 -1.55
N LEU A 114 -4.12 -12.32 -1.27
CA LEU A 114 -4.43 -11.31 -0.26
C LEU A 114 -4.08 -11.80 1.15
N GLU A 115 -4.30 -13.07 1.46
CA GLU A 115 -3.91 -13.68 2.73
C GLU A 115 -2.38 -13.73 2.87
N ALA A 116 -1.66 -14.14 1.83
CA ALA A 116 -0.20 -14.17 1.83
C ALA A 116 0.40 -12.76 1.99
N MET A 117 -0.14 -11.79 1.26
CA MET A 117 0.24 -10.38 1.38
C MET A 117 -0.03 -9.84 2.79
N ALA A 118 -1.22 -10.08 3.35
CA ALA A 118 -1.56 -9.61 4.68
C ALA A 118 -0.62 -10.16 5.76
N ARG A 119 -0.20 -11.43 5.65
CA ARG A 119 0.79 -12.03 6.57
C ARG A 119 2.20 -11.48 6.37
N TYR A 120 2.56 -11.05 5.17
CA TYR A 120 3.85 -10.44 4.90
C TYR A 120 4.00 -9.08 5.60
N HIS A 121 2.89 -8.38 5.83
CA HIS A 121 2.84 -7.07 6.48
C HIS A 121 2.56 -7.12 7.98
N THR A 122 2.39 -8.27 8.59
CA THR A 122 2.19 -8.47 10.03
C THR A 122 3.42 -9.06 10.71
#